data_7248e8212e035d4fdbe0af29b86e0ad5
#
_entry.id   7248e8212e035d4fdbe0af29b86e0ad5
#
_cell.length_a   1.000
_cell.length_b   1.000
_cell.length_c   1.000
_cell.angle_alpha   90.00
_cell.angle_beta   90.00
_cell.angle_gamma   90.00
#
_symmetry.space_group_name_H-M   'P 1'
#
loop_
_entity.id
_entity.type
_entity.pdbx_description
1 polymer ?
#
loop_
_entity_poly.entity_id
_entity_poly.type
_entity_poly.pdbx_seq_one_letter_code
_entity_poly.pdbx_strand_id
1 'polypeptide(L)'
;MLELSTEATRLAGILLLAAITIESGGWYLTRIARGHVPATDFQRAFARAGHGHAGMFVTLGLITAILTDATTLDGFAAWVARSGVPVAAIVMPAGFFFCSMGPGRTSPNKLIWLVWIGAAILAAGLATLGVGLLAA
;
A
#
# COMPACT_ATOMS: atom_id res chain seq x y z
N MET A 1 -21.21 -19.51 -7.22
CA MET A 1 -20.73 -18.92 -5.97
C MET A 1 -19.25 -18.68 -6.13
N LEU A 2 -18.73 -17.48 -5.80
CA LEU A 2 -17.30 -17.20 -5.89
C LEU A 2 -16.59 -18.00 -4.79
N GLU A 3 -15.78 -18.97 -5.17
CA GLU A 3 -14.92 -19.71 -4.24
C GLU A 3 -13.55 -19.03 -4.23
N LEU A 4 -13.08 -18.63 -3.04
CA LEU A 4 -11.78 -17.99 -2.90
C LEU A 4 -10.67 -19.04 -3.02
N SER A 5 -9.68 -18.75 -3.84
CA SER A 5 -8.44 -19.53 -3.92
C SER A 5 -7.68 -19.51 -2.58
N THR A 6 -6.83 -20.50 -2.39
CA THR A 6 -5.94 -20.55 -1.22
C THR A 6 -5.05 -19.30 -1.16
N GLU A 7 -4.58 -18.81 -2.31
CA GLU A 7 -3.76 -17.62 -2.44
C GLU A 7 -4.52 -16.36 -2.00
N ALA A 8 -5.75 -16.17 -2.47
CA ALA A 8 -6.60 -15.05 -2.06
C ALA A 8 -6.89 -15.06 -0.56
N THR A 9 -7.26 -16.25 -0.03
CA THR A 9 -7.56 -16.40 1.40
C THR A 9 -6.33 -16.09 2.28
N ARG A 10 -5.16 -16.60 1.92
CA ARG A 10 -3.91 -16.34 2.67
C ARG A 10 -3.53 -14.87 2.60
N LEU A 11 -3.57 -14.27 1.41
CA LEU A 11 -3.23 -12.86 1.25
C LEU A 11 -4.21 -11.95 1.99
N ALA A 12 -5.51 -12.26 1.97
CA ALA A 12 -6.50 -11.53 2.75
C ALA A 12 -6.21 -11.59 4.26
N GLY A 13 -5.85 -12.77 4.78
CA GLY A 13 -5.45 -12.92 6.18
C GLY A 13 -4.22 -12.06 6.53
N ILE A 14 -3.19 -12.07 5.67
CA ILE A 14 -1.98 -11.24 5.85
C ILE A 14 -2.35 -9.74 5.86
N LEU A 15 -3.18 -9.29 4.92
CA LEU A 15 -3.59 -7.89 4.81
C LEU A 15 -4.43 -7.43 6.00
N LEU A 16 -5.32 -8.28 6.52
CA LEU A 16 -6.08 -7.97 7.74
C LEU A 16 -5.17 -7.82 8.97
N LEU A 17 -4.18 -8.70 9.11
CA LEU A 17 -3.18 -8.56 10.19
C LEU A 17 -2.30 -7.32 9.99
N ALA A 18 -1.92 -7.00 8.75
CA ALA A 18 -1.17 -5.79 8.43
C ALA A 18 -1.97 -4.51 8.76
N ALA A 19 -3.30 -4.52 8.57
CA ALA A 19 -4.16 -3.39 8.95
C ALA A 19 -4.02 -3.03 10.43
N ILE A 20 -3.87 -4.02 11.32
CA ILE A 20 -3.66 -3.78 12.75
C ILE A 20 -2.34 -3.01 12.98
N THR A 21 -1.30 -3.31 12.23
CA THR A 21 -0.01 -2.61 12.37
C THR A 21 -0.10 -1.15 11.90
N ILE A 22 -0.99 -0.83 10.96
CA ILE A 22 -1.22 0.53 10.48
C ILE A 22 -1.80 1.41 11.59
N GLU A 23 -2.60 0.85 12.51
CA GLU A 23 -3.13 1.58 13.67
C GLU A 23 -2.01 2.20 14.55
N SER A 24 -0.87 1.51 14.67
CA SER A 24 0.30 2.05 15.38
C SER A 24 0.83 3.34 14.72
N GLY A 25 0.77 3.42 13.40
CA GLY A 25 1.09 4.63 12.62
C GLY A 25 0.11 5.78 12.91
N GLY A 26 -1.18 5.47 13.03
CA GLY A 26 -2.22 6.43 13.44
C GLY A 26 -1.94 7.01 14.82
N TRP A 27 -1.59 6.17 15.79
CA TRP A 27 -1.17 6.62 17.13
C TRP A 27 0.07 7.52 17.06
N TYR A 28 1.08 7.18 16.25
CA TYR A 28 2.27 8.01 16.05
C TYR A 28 1.89 9.40 15.47
N LEU A 29 0.98 9.46 14.49
CA LEU A 29 0.49 10.72 13.93
C LEU A 29 -0.23 11.58 14.97
N THR A 30 -0.97 10.98 15.90
CA THR A 30 -1.59 11.74 17.01
C THR A 30 -0.56 12.36 17.94
N ARG A 31 0.57 11.69 18.18
CA ARG A 31 1.69 12.24 18.98
C ARG A 31 2.35 13.42 18.28
N ILE A 32 2.53 13.34 16.96
CA ILE A 32 3.03 14.46 16.15
C ILE A 32 2.04 15.64 16.25
N ALA A 33 0.76 15.39 16.06
CA ALA A 33 -0.28 16.42 16.08
C ALA A 33 -0.39 17.12 17.45
N ARG A 34 -0.14 16.40 18.54
CA ARG A 34 -0.11 16.93 19.91
C ARG A 34 1.21 17.61 20.30
N GLY A 35 2.18 17.68 19.39
CA GLY A 35 3.50 18.26 19.66
C GLY A 35 4.43 17.41 20.51
N HIS A 36 4.08 16.15 20.80
CA HIS A 36 4.94 15.23 21.57
C HIS A 36 6.13 14.71 20.75
N VAL A 37 6.06 14.82 19.42
CA VAL A 37 7.14 14.48 18.50
C VAL A 37 7.40 15.71 17.62
N PRO A 38 8.62 16.29 17.69
CA PRO A 38 8.95 17.41 16.85
C PRO A 38 9.00 16.98 15.38
N ALA A 39 8.31 17.71 14.51
CA ALA A 39 8.27 17.44 13.08
C ALA A 39 8.07 18.74 12.32
N THR A 40 8.75 18.91 11.18
CA THR A 40 8.53 20.00 10.25
C THR A 40 7.18 19.84 9.53
N ASP A 41 6.68 20.86 8.86
CA ASP A 41 5.46 20.79 8.04
C ASP A 41 5.59 19.74 6.94
N PHE A 42 6.77 19.66 6.32
CA PHE A 42 7.10 18.62 5.35
C PHE A 42 6.97 17.22 5.94
N GLN A 43 7.60 16.97 7.09
CA GLN A 43 7.55 15.66 7.77
C GLN A 43 6.13 15.29 8.18
N ARG A 44 5.34 16.25 8.68
CA ARG A 44 3.92 16.04 9.00
C ARG A 44 3.09 15.65 7.77
N ALA A 45 3.30 16.35 6.64
CA ALA A 45 2.60 16.06 5.40
C ALA A 45 2.94 14.66 4.87
N PHE A 46 4.23 14.31 4.87
CA PHE A 46 4.70 13.01 4.38
C PHE A 46 4.30 11.85 5.29
N ALA A 47 4.32 12.02 6.60
CA ALA A 47 3.83 11.01 7.54
C ALA A 47 2.33 10.73 7.34
N ARG A 48 1.50 11.78 7.15
CA ARG A 48 0.07 11.61 6.83
C ARG A 48 -0.14 10.93 5.48
N ALA A 49 0.63 11.33 4.46
CA ALA A 49 0.55 10.70 3.14
C ALA A 49 0.91 9.22 3.20
N GLY A 50 2.02 8.86 3.85
CA GLY A 50 2.44 7.47 4.00
C GLY A 50 1.40 6.62 4.74
N HIS A 51 0.88 7.12 5.86
CA HIS A 51 -0.16 6.41 6.62
C HIS A 51 -1.46 6.24 5.82
N GLY A 52 -1.92 7.31 5.14
CA GLY A 52 -3.13 7.27 4.32
C GLY A 52 -3.01 6.28 3.15
N HIS A 53 -1.87 6.27 2.43
CA HIS A 53 -1.63 5.31 1.37
C HIS A 53 -1.55 3.87 1.90
N ALA A 54 -0.92 3.64 3.06
CA ALA A 54 -0.85 2.32 3.68
C ALA A 54 -2.26 1.76 3.95
N GLY A 55 -3.13 2.52 4.62
CA GLY A 55 -4.50 2.10 4.91
C GLY A 55 -5.34 1.88 3.66
N MET A 56 -5.30 2.83 2.73
CA MET A 56 -6.05 2.73 1.46
C MET A 56 -5.62 1.52 0.63
N PHE A 57 -4.30 1.27 0.51
CA PHE A 57 -3.81 0.17 -0.33
C PHE A 57 -3.97 -1.20 0.32
N VAL A 58 -3.94 -1.32 1.65
CA VAL A 58 -4.30 -2.56 2.33
C VAL A 58 -5.78 -2.90 2.07
N THR A 59 -6.67 -1.92 2.18
CA THR A 59 -8.10 -2.11 1.85
C THR A 59 -8.30 -2.47 0.38
N LEU A 60 -7.67 -1.73 -0.54
CA LEU A 60 -7.73 -2.03 -1.97
C LEU A 60 -7.09 -3.38 -2.30
N GLY A 61 -6.03 -3.76 -1.59
CA GLY A 61 -5.37 -5.05 -1.73
C GLY A 61 -6.27 -6.23 -1.38
N LEU A 62 -7.14 -6.10 -0.36
CA LEU A 62 -8.17 -7.09 -0.06
C LEU A 62 -9.14 -7.27 -1.23
N ILE A 63 -9.57 -6.16 -1.83
CA ILE A 63 -10.49 -6.17 -2.97
C ILE A 63 -9.82 -6.82 -4.19
N THR A 64 -8.59 -6.43 -4.53
CA THR A 64 -7.87 -6.99 -5.68
C THR A 64 -7.53 -8.47 -5.51
N ALA A 65 -7.20 -8.90 -4.29
CA ALA A 65 -6.95 -10.33 -3.99
C ALA A 65 -8.17 -11.19 -4.30
N ILE A 66 -9.38 -10.72 -3.91
CA ILE A 66 -10.65 -11.43 -4.13
C ILE A 66 -11.07 -11.34 -5.60
N LEU A 67 -11.00 -10.17 -6.21
CA LEU A 67 -11.43 -9.96 -7.59
C LEU A 67 -10.58 -10.72 -8.61
N THR A 68 -9.32 -11.01 -8.31
CA THR A 68 -8.47 -11.82 -9.19
C THR A 68 -9.06 -13.21 -9.42
N ASP A 69 -9.73 -13.79 -8.43
CA ASP A 69 -10.39 -15.09 -8.54
C ASP A 69 -11.67 -15.06 -9.43
N ALA A 70 -12.15 -13.87 -9.78
CA ALA A 70 -13.25 -13.69 -10.73
C ALA A 70 -12.77 -13.51 -12.18
N THR A 71 -11.47 -13.65 -12.44
CA THR A 71 -10.86 -13.53 -13.78
C THR A 71 -10.41 -14.88 -14.30
N THR A 72 -10.08 -14.93 -15.59
CA THR A 72 -9.42 -16.08 -16.23
C THR A 72 -7.89 -15.92 -16.27
N LEU A 73 -7.34 -14.94 -15.56
CA LEU A 73 -5.90 -14.73 -15.49
C LEU A 73 -5.20 -15.91 -14.82
N ASP A 74 -4.05 -16.29 -15.37
CA ASP A 74 -3.20 -17.35 -14.83
C ASP A 74 -1.73 -16.92 -14.72
N GLY A 75 -0.91 -17.77 -14.11
CA GLY A 75 0.54 -17.62 -14.04
C GLY A 75 0.96 -16.24 -13.52
N PHE A 76 1.87 -15.59 -14.25
CA PHE A 76 2.45 -14.31 -13.86
C PHE A 76 1.43 -13.17 -13.86
N ALA A 77 0.47 -13.18 -14.80
CA ALA A 77 -0.57 -12.16 -14.87
C ALA A 77 -1.50 -12.20 -13.63
N ALA A 78 -1.94 -13.38 -13.22
CA ALA A 78 -2.70 -13.55 -11.99
C ALA A 78 -1.91 -13.11 -10.75
N TRP A 79 -0.60 -13.41 -10.72
CA TRP A 79 0.27 -12.99 -9.62
C TRP A 79 0.38 -11.45 -9.55
N VAL A 80 0.59 -10.76 -10.69
CA VAL A 80 0.65 -9.29 -10.76
C VAL A 80 -0.67 -8.66 -10.36
N ALA A 81 -1.80 -9.18 -10.86
CA ALA A 81 -3.13 -8.69 -10.52
C ALA A 81 -3.43 -8.79 -9.02
N ARG A 82 -3.08 -9.93 -8.40
CA ARG A 82 -3.37 -10.22 -7.00
C ARG A 82 -2.43 -9.51 -6.03
N SER A 83 -1.13 -9.43 -6.34
CA SER A 83 -0.10 -8.95 -5.42
C SER A 83 0.38 -7.52 -5.68
N GLY A 84 0.10 -6.93 -6.83
CA GLY A 84 0.59 -5.59 -7.19
C GLY A 84 0.18 -4.52 -6.18
N VAL A 85 -1.11 -4.46 -5.82
CA VAL A 85 -1.59 -3.49 -4.81
C VAL A 85 -1.03 -3.78 -3.42
N PRO A 86 -1.04 -5.02 -2.89
CA PRO A 86 -0.36 -5.37 -1.64
C PRO A 86 1.12 -5.00 -1.58
N VAL A 87 1.87 -5.21 -2.65
CA VAL A 87 3.29 -4.80 -2.71
C VAL A 87 3.41 -3.28 -2.72
N ALA A 88 2.57 -2.57 -3.48
CA ALA A 88 2.53 -1.11 -3.47
C ALA A 88 2.18 -0.54 -2.09
N ALA A 89 1.34 -1.25 -1.30
CA ALA A 89 0.99 -0.89 0.08
C ALA A 89 2.19 -0.89 1.05
N ILE A 90 3.27 -1.56 0.68
CA ILE A 90 4.54 -1.55 1.42
C ILE A 90 5.49 -0.52 0.84
N VAL A 91 5.73 -0.58 -0.48
CA VAL A 91 6.80 0.19 -1.15
C VAL A 91 6.52 1.69 -1.13
N MET A 92 5.30 2.11 -1.46
CA MET A 92 4.98 3.53 -1.55
C MET A 92 4.93 4.22 -0.17
N PRO A 93 4.26 3.69 0.87
CA PRO A 93 4.33 4.25 2.21
C PRO A 93 5.75 4.26 2.78
N ALA A 94 6.55 3.21 2.56
CA ALA A 94 7.95 3.19 2.93
C ALA A 94 8.72 4.36 2.29
N GLY A 95 8.44 4.66 1.02
CA GLY A 95 9.00 5.83 0.33
C GLY A 95 8.67 7.14 1.03
N PHE A 96 7.41 7.37 1.40
CA PHE A 96 7.00 8.57 2.13
C PHE A 96 7.69 8.69 3.49
N PHE A 97 7.75 7.60 4.26
CA PHE A 97 8.38 7.62 5.57
C PHE A 97 9.90 7.80 5.47
N PHE A 98 10.58 6.96 4.70
CA PHE A 98 12.04 6.96 4.64
C PHE A 98 12.63 8.20 3.98
N CYS A 99 11.95 8.77 2.98
CA CYS A 99 12.45 10.00 2.36
C CYS A 99 12.30 11.24 3.26
N SER A 100 11.45 11.19 4.28
CA SER A 100 11.23 12.28 5.24
C SER A 100 11.95 12.08 6.57
N MET A 101 12.66 10.96 6.78
CA MET A 101 13.38 10.67 8.03
C MET A 101 14.58 11.59 8.23
N GLY A 102 14.85 11.90 9.50
CA GLY A 102 15.98 12.72 9.96
C GLY A 102 15.52 14.03 10.61
N PRO A 103 16.32 14.60 11.53
CA PRO A 103 15.93 15.80 12.27
C PRO A 103 15.80 17.02 11.37
N GLY A 104 14.71 17.80 11.55
CA GLY A 104 14.50 19.09 10.90
C GLY A 104 14.40 19.06 9.38
N ARG A 105 14.12 17.91 8.76
CA ARG A 105 14.09 17.78 7.31
C ARG A 105 12.91 18.56 6.69
N THR A 106 13.20 19.32 5.64
CA THR A 106 12.23 20.16 4.91
C THR A 106 12.02 19.75 3.45
N SER A 107 12.77 18.72 2.98
CA SER A 107 12.70 18.19 1.61
C SER A 107 13.03 16.70 1.61
N PRO A 108 12.55 15.93 0.61
CA PRO A 108 12.80 14.51 0.53
C PRO A 108 14.26 14.19 0.24
N ASN A 109 14.75 13.05 0.75
CA ASN A 109 16.00 12.47 0.31
C ASN A 109 15.80 11.56 -0.92
N LYS A 110 16.86 10.88 -1.37
CA LYS A 110 16.83 10.01 -2.56
C LYS A 110 15.83 8.86 -2.48
N LEU A 111 15.38 8.47 -1.28
CA LEU A 111 14.40 7.39 -1.11
C LEU A 111 12.99 7.76 -1.58
N ILE A 112 12.77 9.01 -2.03
CA ILE A 112 11.54 9.41 -2.73
C ILE A 112 11.28 8.54 -3.97
N TRP A 113 12.30 7.94 -4.58
CA TRP A 113 12.11 7.00 -5.69
C TRP A 113 11.25 5.79 -5.36
N LEU A 114 11.21 5.37 -4.08
CA LEU A 114 10.30 4.29 -3.65
C LEU A 114 8.83 4.65 -3.85
N VAL A 115 8.46 5.93 -3.74
CA VAL A 115 7.10 6.40 -4.03
C VAL A 115 6.75 6.15 -5.49
N TRP A 116 7.66 6.50 -6.42
CA TRP A 116 7.45 6.31 -7.85
C TRP A 116 7.46 4.82 -8.25
N ILE A 117 8.35 4.02 -7.66
CA ILE A 117 8.38 2.57 -7.86
C ILE A 117 7.06 1.96 -7.36
N GLY A 118 6.60 2.33 -6.18
CA GLY A 118 5.32 1.88 -5.64
C GLY A 118 4.13 2.28 -6.53
N ALA A 119 4.15 3.50 -7.09
CA ALA A 119 3.13 3.96 -8.03
C ALA A 119 3.12 3.14 -9.33
N ALA A 120 4.29 2.79 -9.87
CA ALA A 120 4.40 1.94 -11.05
C ALA A 120 3.87 0.52 -10.78
N ILE A 121 4.22 -0.08 -9.64
CA ILE A 121 3.72 -1.39 -9.21
C ILE A 121 2.20 -1.37 -9.05
N LEU A 122 1.66 -0.33 -8.41
CA LEU A 122 0.22 -0.13 -8.24
C LEU A 122 -0.49 -0.08 -9.61
N ALA A 123 0.02 0.75 -10.51
CA ALA A 123 -0.54 0.89 -11.85
C ALA A 123 -0.52 -0.44 -12.62
N ALA A 124 0.58 -1.18 -12.56
CA ALA A 124 0.70 -2.49 -13.21
C ALA A 124 -0.33 -3.49 -12.64
N GLY A 125 -0.46 -3.57 -11.30
CA GLY A 125 -1.43 -4.46 -10.66
C GLY A 125 -2.88 -4.14 -11.04
N LEU A 126 -3.26 -2.86 -10.94
CA LEU A 126 -4.61 -2.42 -11.27
C LEU A 126 -4.95 -2.56 -12.77
N ALA A 127 -3.99 -2.24 -13.65
CA ALA A 127 -4.20 -2.38 -15.09
C ALA A 127 -4.37 -3.87 -15.47
N THR A 128 -3.52 -4.75 -14.94
CA THR A 128 -3.61 -6.19 -15.21
C THR A 128 -4.95 -6.75 -14.72
N LEU A 129 -5.36 -6.42 -13.49
CA LEU A 129 -6.64 -6.87 -12.95
C LEU A 129 -7.82 -6.28 -13.74
N GLY A 130 -7.79 -4.97 -14.02
CA GLY A 130 -8.86 -4.31 -14.76
C GLY A 130 -9.09 -4.91 -16.14
N VAL A 131 -8.00 -5.16 -16.89
CA VAL A 131 -8.08 -5.87 -18.18
C VAL A 131 -8.61 -7.29 -18.02
N GLY A 132 -8.12 -8.02 -17.01
CA GLY A 132 -8.59 -9.37 -16.72
C GLY A 132 -10.09 -9.45 -16.41
N LEU A 133 -10.62 -8.49 -15.66
CA LEU A 133 -12.07 -8.43 -15.37
C LEU A 133 -12.93 -8.06 -16.60
N LEU A 134 -12.40 -7.24 -17.51
CA LEU A 134 -13.11 -6.89 -18.75
C LEU A 134 -13.10 -8.03 -19.78
N ALA A 135 -12.17 -8.96 -19.65
CA ALA A 135 -12.01 -10.10 -20.55
C ALA A 135 -12.61 -11.41 -20.00
N ALA A 136 -13.16 -11.39 -18.78
CA ALA A 136 -13.71 -12.57 -18.08
C ALA A 136 -15.11 -12.94 -18.56
#